data_5f5acd6d60ef44389cf996f07f10dfd2
#
_entry.id   5f5acd6d60ef44389cf996f07f10dfd2
#
_cell.length_a   1.000
_cell.length_b   1.000
_cell.length_c   1.000
_cell.angle_alpha   90.00
_cell.angle_beta   90.00
_cell.angle_gamma   90.00
#
_symmetry.space_group_name_H-M   'P 1'
#
loop_
_entity.id
_entity.type
_entity.pdbx_description
1 polymer ?
#
loop_
_entity_poly.entity_id
_entity_poly.type
_entity_poly.pdbx_seq_one_letter_code
_entity_poly.pdbx_strand_id
1 'polypeptide(L)'
;MTGPDDERAGELTGPPRKPVDDVFAKVEDARVEQWHLAESLGLLPFFRELRGEVGPRMIFEGKPVVMLGSNNYLGLTADPRVRQAAVDAVSRYGTGLTGSRLLNGTLSLHRQLEEELADWVGLEAALVFTTGYAANLGLMVSLLGEGDAAFVDSAAHASLVDGGRFSDGTLRAFRHNRPNSLRRGLRAWREQPDAGGLLVAVDGVYSMEGDLAPLADIAAACSEFGARLLVDEAHALGVVGPDGSGSAREAGIRPDLVMGTFSKSLASCGGFIAGPRPVIDFLKVTCRPLLFTASGVPASLAAALEASRLARSESWRQEAVVASARRLRRGLRELGYDAGGDDRSAIVPVVVGDDWKAGTLWRALLEQGVYTNCAVAPAVSKALLRTSVMATHTERDIDDALAGFEAAASAR
;
A
#
# COMPACT_ATOMS: atom_id res chain seq x y z
N MET A 1 41.30 39.97 38.92
CA MET A 1 41.25 40.15 37.45
C MET A 1 40.21 39.14 36.92
N THR A 2 39.01 39.65 36.86
CA THR A 2 37.82 38.95 36.36
C THR A 2 37.74 39.20 34.85
N GLY A 3 37.81 38.15 34.06
CA GLY A 3 37.60 38.22 32.59
C GLY A 3 36.11 38.24 32.27
N PRO A 4 35.66 39.00 31.28
CA PRO A 4 34.28 39.08 30.84
C PRO A 4 34.08 38.15 29.64
N ASP A 5 33.38 37.03 29.78
CA ASP A 5 32.83 36.27 28.68
C ASP A 5 31.63 35.44 29.13
N ASP A 6 30.55 36.14 29.46
CA ASP A 6 29.24 35.51 29.68
C ASP A 6 28.10 36.44 29.26
N GLU A 7 28.12 36.82 27.97
CA GLU A 7 27.01 37.54 27.34
C GLU A 7 26.92 37.15 25.87
N ARG A 8 26.36 35.99 25.57
CA ARG A 8 25.76 35.67 24.24
C ARG A 8 24.85 34.45 24.32
N ALA A 9 23.91 34.39 25.22
CA ALA A 9 22.68 33.66 25.03
C ALA A 9 21.58 34.68 24.73
N GLY A 10 21.74 35.39 23.60
CA GLY A 10 20.72 36.30 23.09
C GLY A 10 19.57 35.49 22.54
N GLU A 11 18.44 35.64 23.19
CA GLU A 11 17.12 35.15 22.83
C GLU A 11 16.84 35.30 21.32
N LEU A 12 16.69 34.20 20.62
CA LEU A 12 16.02 34.15 19.34
C LEU A 12 14.49 34.24 19.49
N THR A 13 14.01 35.10 20.34
CA THR A 13 12.60 35.46 20.46
C THR A 13 12.29 36.53 19.42
N GLY A 14 11.87 36.12 18.24
CA GLY A 14 11.21 37.02 17.28
C GLY A 14 9.95 37.65 17.93
N PRO A 15 9.42 38.78 17.39
CA PRO A 15 8.22 39.41 17.90
C PRO A 15 7.07 38.39 17.99
N PRO A 16 6.19 38.50 19.02
CA PRO A 16 5.06 37.57 19.15
C PRO A 16 4.22 37.61 17.87
N ARG A 17 4.14 36.47 17.23
CA ARG A 17 3.36 36.30 15.98
C ARG A 17 1.88 36.41 16.32
N LYS A 18 1.11 37.08 15.45
CA LYS A 18 -0.34 37.07 15.59
C LYS A 18 -0.84 35.63 15.43
N PRO A 19 -1.81 35.14 16.23
CA PRO A 19 -2.30 33.77 16.17
C PRO A 19 -2.76 33.34 14.77
N VAL A 20 -3.25 34.28 13.94
CA VAL A 20 -3.70 34.04 12.56
C VAL A 20 -2.55 33.73 11.61
N ASP A 21 -1.32 34.12 11.92
CA ASP A 21 -0.12 33.94 11.09
C ASP A 21 0.73 32.74 11.55
N ASP A 22 0.30 32.04 12.58
CA ASP A 22 1.05 30.91 13.12
C ASP A 22 0.71 29.61 12.33
N VAL A 23 1.73 29.01 11.71
CA VAL A 23 1.59 27.74 11.00
C VAL A 23 1.13 26.60 11.93
N PHE A 24 1.40 26.71 13.24
CA PHE A 24 0.97 25.74 14.24
C PHE A 24 -0.50 25.92 14.68
N ALA A 25 -1.20 26.96 14.28
CA ALA A 25 -2.64 27.11 14.56
C ALA A 25 -3.47 25.91 14.02
N LYS A 26 -2.94 25.18 13.06
CA LYS A 26 -3.56 23.94 12.51
C LYS A 26 -3.57 22.76 13.49
N VAL A 27 -2.83 22.83 14.59
CA VAL A 27 -2.84 21.74 15.61
C VAL A 27 -4.13 21.74 16.44
N GLU A 28 -4.88 22.85 16.44
CA GLU A 28 -6.22 22.97 17.04
C GLU A 28 -7.29 22.43 16.06
N ASP A 29 -7.12 21.18 15.62
CA ASP A 29 -8.03 20.50 14.68
C ASP A 29 -8.99 19.61 15.50
N ALA A 30 -10.28 19.68 15.21
CA ALA A 30 -11.29 18.88 15.89
C ALA A 30 -11.03 17.37 15.81
N ARG A 31 -10.28 16.91 14.81
CA ARG A 31 -9.84 15.50 14.70
C ARG A 31 -8.88 15.11 15.84
N VAL A 32 -8.09 16.04 16.34
CA VAL A 32 -7.20 15.80 17.49
C VAL A 32 -8.01 15.62 18.77
N GLU A 33 -9.07 16.42 18.98
CA GLU A 33 -9.98 16.26 20.11
C GLU A 33 -10.73 14.91 20.05
N GLN A 34 -11.23 14.53 18.87
CA GLN A 34 -11.86 13.22 18.64
C GLN A 34 -10.89 12.06 18.89
N TRP A 35 -9.63 12.22 18.50
CA TRP A 35 -8.56 11.26 18.79
C TRP A 35 -8.40 11.04 20.29
N HIS A 36 -8.22 12.11 21.05
CA HIS A 36 -8.06 12.03 22.52
C HIS A 36 -9.31 11.45 23.21
N LEU A 37 -10.50 11.79 22.71
CA LEU A 37 -11.74 11.21 23.23
C LEU A 37 -11.80 9.70 22.97
N ALA A 38 -11.50 9.26 21.75
CA ALA A 38 -11.48 7.83 21.41
C ALA A 38 -10.41 7.08 22.22
N GLU A 39 -9.25 7.69 22.47
CA GLU A 39 -8.19 7.14 23.31
C GLU A 39 -8.66 6.97 24.76
N SER A 40 -9.28 7.99 25.35
CA SER A 40 -9.79 7.96 26.72
C SER A 40 -10.89 6.91 26.96
N LEU A 41 -11.65 6.60 25.90
CA LEU A 41 -12.69 5.58 25.90
C LEU A 41 -12.17 4.16 25.59
N GLY A 42 -10.87 4.01 25.26
CA GLY A 42 -10.27 2.73 24.84
C GLY A 42 -10.73 2.26 23.46
N LEU A 43 -11.30 3.15 22.65
CA LEU A 43 -11.82 2.88 21.30
C LEU A 43 -10.85 3.28 20.18
N LEU A 44 -9.64 3.76 20.50
CA LEU A 44 -8.65 4.17 19.51
C LEU A 44 -7.91 2.95 18.95
N PRO A 45 -8.09 2.60 17.66
CA PRO A 45 -7.46 1.43 17.05
C PRO A 45 -6.06 1.70 16.47
N PHE A 46 -5.60 2.96 16.51
CA PHE A 46 -4.40 3.41 15.84
C PHE A 46 -3.18 3.45 16.74
N PHE A 47 -1.97 3.29 16.16
CA PHE A 47 -0.66 3.32 16.83
C PHE A 47 -0.55 2.38 18.04
N ARG A 48 -1.20 1.21 17.95
CA ARG A 48 -1.18 0.20 19.02
C ARG A 48 0.02 -0.72 18.85
N GLU A 49 0.69 -1.02 19.98
CA GLU A 49 1.83 -1.93 20.01
C GLU A 49 1.36 -3.39 19.88
N LEU A 50 1.95 -4.10 18.92
CA LEU A 50 1.83 -5.54 18.75
C LEU A 50 3.14 -6.20 19.15
N ARG A 51 3.06 -7.39 19.77
CA ARG A 51 4.21 -8.16 20.24
C ARG A 51 4.23 -9.55 19.64
N GLY A 52 5.42 -10.14 19.65
CA GLY A 52 5.67 -11.46 19.11
C GLY A 52 6.08 -11.45 17.65
N GLU A 53 6.10 -12.62 17.05
CA GLU A 53 6.42 -12.82 15.64
C GLU A 53 5.26 -12.38 14.75
N VAL A 54 5.56 -11.70 13.63
CA VAL A 54 4.53 -11.28 12.68
C VAL A 54 3.99 -12.49 11.94
N GLY A 55 2.81 -12.95 12.32
CA GLY A 55 2.18 -14.17 11.81
C GLY A 55 0.67 -14.18 12.00
N PRO A 56 0.02 -15.34 11.80
CA PRO A 56 -1.44 -15.48 11.90
C PRO A 56 -1.97 -15.24 13.31
N ARG A 57 -1.14 -15.40 14.33
CA ARG A 57 -1.43 -15.05 15.72
C ARG A 57 -0.33 -14.15 16.28
N MET A 58 -0.74 -13.09 16.96
CA MET A 58 0.15 -12.13 17.61
C MET A 58 -0.30 -11.85 19.04
N ILE A 59 0.48 -11.11 19.80
CA ILE A 59 0.12 -10.66 21.14
C ILE A 59 -0.30 -9.20 21.09
N PHE A 60 -1.51 -8.91 21.54
CA PHE A 60 -2.02 -7.58 21.70
C PHE A 60 -2.50 -7.38 23.15
N GLU A 61 -2.05 -6.31 23.82
CA GLU A 61 -2.37 -6.04 25.23
C GLU A 61 -2.16 -7.28 26.15
N GLY A 62 -1.12 -8.08 25.86
CA GLY A 62 -0.77 -9.29 26.63
C GLY A 62 -1.60 -10.53 26.32
N LYS A 63 -2.56 -10.47 25.38
CA LYS A 63 -3.42 -11.58 24.97
C LYS A 63 -3.11 -12.03 23.55
N PRO A 64 -3.21 -13.34 23.26
CA PRO A 64 -3.10 -13.83 21.88
C PRO A 64 -4.35 -13.42 21.08
N VAL A 65 -4.11 -12.96 19.85
CA VAL A 65 -5.18 -12.58 18.91
C VAL A 65 -4.95 -13.24 17.56
N VAL A 66 -6.03 -13.60 16.87
CA VAL A 66 -6.00 -13.93 15.44
C VAL A 66 -5.79 -12.63 14.67
N MET A 67 -4.74 -12.56 13.86
CA MET A 67 -4.31 -11.35 13.18
C MET A 67 -4.98 -11.22 11.80
N LEU A 68 -6.11 -10.55 11.72
CA LEU A 68 -6.79 -10.22 10.46
C LEU A 68 -6.48 -8.80 9.96
N GLY A 69 -5.51 -8.10 10.57
CA GLY A 69 -5.12 -6.74 10.18
C GLY A 69 -3.83 -6.64 9.37
N SER A 70 -3.12 -7.74 9.13
CA SER A 70 -1.81 -7.72 8.47
C SER A 70 -1.92 -7.85 6.95
N ASN A 71 -1.04 -7.16 6.23
CA ASN A 71 -0.84 -7.32 4.78
C ASN A 71 0.19 -8.40 4.40
N ASN A 72 0.63 -9.22 5.35
CA ASN A 72 1.56 -10.33 5.13
C ASN A 72 0.87 -11.51 4.42
N TYR A 73 0.31 -11.26 3.23
CA TYR A 73 -0.61 -12.19 2.56
C TYR A 73 -0.05 -13.60 2.38
N LEU A 74 1.22 -13.74 2.02
CA LEU A 74 1.87 -15.03 1.81
C LEU A 74 2.49 -15.63 3.10
N GLY A 75 2.43 -14.91 4.23
CA GLY A 75 3.00 -15.37 5.50
C GLY A 75 4.53 -15.46 5.51
N LEU A 76 5.21 -14.69 4.67
CA LEU A 76 6.66 -14.81 4.45
C LEU A 76 7.51 -14.02 5.44
N THR A 77 6.94 -13.11 6.25
CA THR A 77 7.74 -12.33 7.23
C THR A 77 8.44 -13.20 8.27
N ALA A 78 7.85 -14.34 8.61
CA ALA A 78 8.38 -15.30 9.56
C ALA A 78 9.08 -16.50 8.90
N ASP A 79 9.11 -16.59 7.57
CA ASP A 79 9.75 -17.70 6.86
C ASP A 79 11.27 -17.71 7.13
N PRO A 80 11.85 -18.84 7.60
CA PRO A 80 13.25 -18.91 7.97
C PRO A 80 14.20 -18.62 6.80
N ARG A 81 13.80 -18.90 5.55
CA ARG A 81 14.60 -18.65 4.34
C ARG A 81 14.70 -17.13 4.07
N VAL A 82 13.58 -16.42 4.20
CA VAL A 82 13.52 -14.96 4.05
C VAL A 82 14.34 -14.27 5.15
N ARG A 83 14.22 -14.74 6.39
CA ARG A 83 15.04 -14.25 7.51
C ARG A 83 16.54 -14.50 7.29
N GLN A 84 16.90 -15.71 6.83
CA GLN A 84 18.30 -16.04 6.60
C GLN A 84 18.89 -15.18 5.48
N ALA A 85 18.16 -14.96 4.40
CA ALA A 85 18.59 -14.06 3.32
C ALA A 85 18.87 -12.63 3.84
N ALA A 86 18.03 -12.11 4.73
CA ALA A 86 18.24 -10.82 5.38
C ALA A 86 19.50 -10.80 6.27
N VAL A 87 19.72 -11.83 7.08
CA VAL A 87 20.90 -11.98 7.96
C VAL A 87 22.18 -12.05 7.13
N ASP A 88 22.18 -12.84 6.07
CA ASP A 88 23.34 -13.00 5.18
C ASP A 88 23.69 -11.67 4.49
N ALA A 89 22.67 -10.91 4.07
CA ALA A 89 22.87 -9.60 3.47
C ALA A 89 23.45 -8.59 4.47
N VAL A 90 22.98 -8.57 5.72
CA VAL A 90 23.57 -7.74 6.78
C VAL A 90 25.02 -8.13 7.02
N SER A 91 25.33 -9.43 7.11
CA SER A 91 26.67 -9.94 7.33
C SER A 91 27.65 -9.56 6.19
N ARG A 92 27.13 -9.54 4.96
CA ARG A 92 27.94 -9.26 3.77
C ARG A 92 28.13 -7.77 3.47
N TYR A 93 27.06 -6.96 3.63
CA TYR A 93 27.01 -5.57 3.15
C TYR A 93 26.89 -4.53 4.28
N GLY A 94 26.65 -4.98 5.53
CA GLY A 94 26.33 -4.09 6.65
C GLY A 94 24.86 -3.69 6.71
N THR A 95 24.54 -2.75 7.60
CA THR A 95 23.17 -2.37 7.95
C THR A 95 22.54 -1.35 7.00
N GLY A 96 23.34 -0.68 6.17
CA GLY A 96 22.88 0.34 5.24
C GLY A 96 23.93 0.74 4.23
N LEU A 97 23.57 1.51 3.21
CA LEU A 97 24.45 1.89 2.11
C LEU A 97 24.93 3.33 2.21
N THR A 98 24.36 4.13 3.11
CA THR A 98 24.72 5.54 3.41
C THR A 98 24.81 6.44 2.17
N GLY A 99 24.04 6.14 1.13
CA GLY A 99 23.99 6.91 -0.11
C GLY A 99 22.78 6.55 -0.97
N SER A 100 22.51 7.41 -1.95
CA SER A 100 21.43 7.19 -2.92
C SER A 100 21.80 6.16 -3.97
N ARG A 101 20.77 5.62 -4.67
CA ARG A 101 20.94 4.70 -5.81
C ARG A 101 21.83 5.29 -6.93
N LEU A 102 21.78 6.61 -7.13
CA LEU A 102 22.56 7.30 -8.15
C LEU A 102 24.06 7.27 -7.86
N LEU A 103 24.45 7.36 -6.59
CA LEU A 103 25.86 7.47 -6.19
C LEU A 103 26.45 6.10 -5.78
N ASN A 104 26.58 5.89 -4.47
CA ASN A 104 27.20 4.68 -3.92
C ASN A 104 26.20 3.62 -3.40
N GLY A 105 24.89 3.86 -3.50
CA GLY A 105 23.83 3.03 -2.92
C GLY A 105 23.28 1.94 -3.86
N THR A 106 23.99 1.52 -4.92
CA THR A 106 23.53 0.43 -5.79
C THR A 106 24.37 -0.83 -5.60
N LEU A 107 23.72 -1.91 -5.16
CA LEU A 107 24.29 -3.25 -5.00
C LEU A 107 23.88 -4.19 -6.15
N SER A 108 24.58 -5.32 -6.28
CA SER A 108 24.15 -6.44 -7.13
C SER A 108 22.76 -6.97 -6.77
N LEU A 109 22.37 -6.90 -5.47
CA LEU A 109 21.02 -7.27 -5.01
C LEU A 109 19.92 -6.44 -5.70
N HIS A 110 20.15 -5.15 -5.95
CA HIS A 110 19.16 -4.33 -6.67
C HIS A 110 18.94 -4.85 -8.09
N ARG A 111 20.02 -5.15 -8.82
CA ARG A 111 19.94 -5.64 -10.21
C ARG A 111 19.23 -7.00 -10.27
N GLN A 112 19.62 -7.92 -9.39
CA GLN A 112 18.97 -9.23 -9.32
C GLN A 112 17.47 -9.12 -9.02
N LEU A 113 17.10 -8.25 -8.07
CA LEU A 113 15.70 -8.02 -7.71
C LEU A 113 14.92 -7.33 -8.85
N GLU A 114 15.54 -6.34 -9.51
CA GLU A 114 14.95 -5.65 -10.66
C GLU A 114 14.70 -6.61 -11.84
N GLU A 115 15.62 -7.52 -12.14
CA GLU A 115 15.49 -8.56 -13.15
C GLU A 115 14.38 -9.55 -12.80
N GLU A 116 14.37 -10.05 -11.56
CA GLU A 116 13.36 -11.00 -11.03
C GLU A 116 11.95 -10.40 -11.09
N LEU A 117 11.80 -9.14 -10.68
CA LEU A 117 10.50 -8.46 -10.66
C LEU A 117 9.99 -8.14 -12.06
N ALA A 118 10.86 -7.69 -12.97
CA ALA A 118 10.50 -7.42 -14.36
C ALA A 118 9.99 -8.70 -15.07
N ASP A 119 10.71 -9.80 -14.87
CA ASP A 119 10.31 -11.11 -15.41
C ASP A 119 8.96 -11.57 -14.82
N TRP A 120 8.78 -11.44 -13.52
CA TRP A 120 7.55 -11.88 -12.84
C TRP A 120 6.30 -11.16 -13.35
N VAL A 121 6.37 -9.83 -13.50
CA VAL A 121 5.23 -9.05 -14.03
C VAL A 121 5.16 -9.01 -15.56
N GLY A 122 6.14 -9.60 -16.28
CA GLY A 122 6.17 -9.73 -17.73
C GLY A 122 6.48 -8.44 -18.47
N LEU A 123 7.33 -7.56 -17.90
CA LEU A 123 7.77 -6.30 -18.49
C LEU A 123 9.29 -6.30 -18.73
N GLU A 124 9.80 -5.31 -19.50
CA GLU A 124 11.19 -5.32 -19.99
C GLU A 124 12.23 -5.02 -18.91
N ALA A 125 11.90 -4.16 -17.96
CA ALA A 125 12.81 -3.71 -16.93
C ALA A 125 12.04 -3.27 -15.69
N ALA A 126 12.72 -3.27 -14.54
CA ALA A 126 12.19 -2.70 -13.30
C ALA A 126 13.23 -1.79 -12.64
N LEU A 127 12.76 -0.96 -11.73
CA LEU A 127 13.55 -0.04 -10.91
C LEU A 127 13.06 -0.09 -9.47
N VAL A 128 13.94 -0.40 -8.54
CA VAL A 128 13.65 -0.55 -7.12
C VAL A 128 13.74 0.78 -6.38
N PHE A 129 12.74 1.04 -5.55
CA PHE A 129 12.58 2.20 -4.66
C PHE A 129 12.58 1.78 -3.18
N THR A 130 12.76 2.74 -2.28
CA THR A 130 12.76 2.50 -0.83
C THR A 130 11.36 2.20 -0.26
N THR A 131 10.31 2.65 -0.92
CA THR A 131 8.91 2.36 -0.60
C THR A 131 8.05 2.35 -1.87
N GLY A 132 6.89 1.67 -1.83
CA GLY A 132 5.89 1.76 -2.90
C GLY A 132 5.32 3.18 -3.07
N TYR A 133 5.19 3.92 -1.96
CA TYR A 133 4.77 5.32 -2.00
C TYR A 133 5.73 6.18 -2.83
N ALA A 134 7.04 6.06 -2.56
CA ALA A 134 8.08 6.78 -3.32
C ALA A 134 8.12 6.36 -4.80
N ALA A 135 7.78 5.11 -5.11
CA ALA A 135 7.72 4.60 -6.47
C ALA A 135 6.60 5.29 -7.27
N ASN A 136 5.37 5.29 -6.76
CA ASN A 136 4.23 5.98 -7.40
C ASN A 136 4.46 7.48 -7.51
N LEU A 137 4.83 8.14 -6.39
CA LEU A 137 5.12 9.57 -6.37
C LEU A 137 6.18 9.91 -7.41
N GLY A 138 7.29 9.16 -7.41
CA GLY A 138 8.42 9.39 -8.31
C GLY A 138 8.07 9.21 -9.77
N LEU A 139 7.30 8.18 -10.10
CA LEU A 139 6.82 7.93 -11.45
C LEU A 139 5.96 9.09 -11.95
N MET A 140 4.93 9.46 -11.17
CA MET A 140 3.95 10.48 -11.55
C MET A 140 4.62 11.85 -11.77
N VAL A 141 5.45 12.31 -10.82
CA VAL A 141 6.13 13.62 -10.93
C VAL A 141 7.22 13.65 -12.01
N SER A 142 7.74 12.48 -12.43
CA SER A 142 8.76 12.43 -13.48
C SER A 142 8.18 12.39 -14.89
N LEU A 143 6.99 11.81 -15.06
CA LEU A 143 6.39 11.60 -16.37
C LEU A 143 5.38 12.67 -16.78
N LEU A 144 4.72 13.34 -15.82
CA LEU A 144 3.66 14.29 -16.09
C LEU A 144 4.20 15.73 -16.10
N GLY A 145 4.28 16.32 -17.28
CA GLY A 145 4.65 17.72 -17.52
C GLY A 145 3.45 18.62 -17.80
N GLU A 146 3.73 19.90 -18.06
CA GLU A 146 2.70 20.85 -18.52
C GLU A 146 1.98 20.33 -19.77
N GLY A 147 0.66 20.45 -19.79
CA GLY A 147 -0.17 19.93 -20.88
C GLY A 147 -0.54 18.46 -20.79
N ASP A 148 0.09 17.67 -19.92
CA ASP A 148 -0.25 16.27 -19.70
C ASP A 148 -1.38 16.12 -18.66
N ALA A 149 -2.06 14.97 -18.67
CA ALA A 149 -3.04 14.65 -17.64
C ALA A 149 -2.90 13.22 -17.10
N ALA A 150 -3.07 13.09 -15.77
CA ALA A 150 -3.30 11.83 -15.11
C ALA A 150 -4.79 11.64 -14.80
N PHE A 151 -5.36 10.52 -15.23
CA PHE A 151 -6.68 10.05 -14.83
C PHE A 151 -6.55 8.94 -13.80
N VAL A 152 -6.94 9.23 -12.56
CA VAL A 152 -6.77 8.32 -11.43
C VAL A 152 -8.14 7.86 -10.94
N ASP A 153 -8.30 6.57 -10.63
CA ASP A 153 -9.53 6.06 -10.01
C ASP A 153 -9.74 6.74 -8.65
N SER A 154 -10.99 7.10 -8.34
CA SER A 154 -11.33 7.84 -7.12
C SER A 154 -11.04 7.07 -5.81
N ALA A 155 -10.85 5.75 -5.88
CA ALA A 155 -10.45 4.90 -4.75
C ALA A 155 -8.97 4.47 -4.80
N ALA A 156 -8.19 4.99 -5.78
CA ALA A 156 -6.78 4.65 -5.90
C ALA A 156 -5.96 5.14 -4.70
N HIS A 157 -4.84 4.48 -4.47
CA HIS A 157 -3.96 4.76 -3.34
C HIS A 157 -3.47 6.22 -3.32
N ALA A 158 -3.37 6.79 -2.12
CA ALA A 158 -2.97 8.18 -1.88
C ALA A 158 -1.67 8.58 -2.62
N SER A 159 -0.70 7.67 -2.77
CA SER A 159 0.55 7.95 -3.48
C SER A 159 0.37 8.30 -4.96
N LEU A 160 -0.64 7.74 -5.64
CA LEU A 160 -1.00 8.11 -7.01
C LEU A 160 -1.64 9.50 -7.07
N VAL A 161 -2.52 9.79 -6.13
CA VAL A 161 -3.16 11.09 -6.00
C VAL A 161 -2.14 12.19 -5.69
N ASP A 162 -1.25 11.94 -4.72
CA ASP A 162 -0.21 12.90 -4.34
C ASP A 162 0.81 13.07 -5.47
N GLY A 163 1.19 11.98 -6.15
CA GLY A 163 2.06 12.05 -7.31
C GLY A 163 1.47 12.92 -8.43
N GLY A 164 0.18 12.79 -8.72
CA GLY A 164 -0.51 13.64 -9.67
C GLY A 164 -0.62 15.09 -9.23
N ARG A 165 -0.82 15.35 -7.92
CA ARG A 165 -0.88 16.72 -7.36
C ARG A 165 0.46 17.44 -7.36
N PHE A 166 1.55 16.70 -7.18
CA PHE A 166 2.90 17.27 -7.12
C PHE A 166 3.61 17.29 -8.48
N SER A 167 2.99 16.72 -9.52
CA SER A 167 3.46 16.85 -10.89
C SER A 167 3.05 18.20 -11.51
N ASP A 168 3.68 18.57 -12.63
CA ASP A 168 3.29 19.73 -13.41
C ASP A 168 2.07 19.44 -14.31
N GLY A 169 1.59 18.19 -14.34
CA GLY A 169 0.42 17.78 -15.10
C GLY A 169 -0.90 18.03 -14.40
N THR A 170 -1.98 17.83 -15.12
CA THR A 170 -3.35 17.97 -14.61
C THR A 170 -3.84 16.65 -14.02
N LEU A 171 -4.18 16.63 -12.70
CA LEU A 171 -4.82 15.48 -12.06
C LEU A 171 -6.34 15.51 -12.26
N ARG A 172 -6.91 14.40 -12.72
CA ARG A 172 -8.35 14.17 -12.87
C ARG A 172 -8.74 12.85 -12.22
N ALA A 173 -9.78 12.85 -11.39
CA ALA A 173 -10.35 11.62 -10.86
C ALA A 173 -11.51 11.14 -11.75
N PHE A 174 -11.62 9.82 -11.91
CA PHE A 174 -12.82 9.20 -12.47
C PHE A 174 -13.50 8.29 -11.43
N ARG A 175 -14.79 8.00 -11.63
CA ARG A 175 -15.57 7.22 -10.67
C ARG A 175 -15.01 5.80 -10.54
N HIS A 176 -14.87 5.35 -9.31
CA HIS A 176 -14.35 4.04 -8.95
C HIS A 176 -14.97 2.91 -9.79
N ASN A 177 -14.09 2.12 -10.40
CA ASN A 177 -14.43 0.95 -11.24
C ASN A 177 -15.50 1.23 -12.33
N ARG A 178 -15.48 2.46 -12.91
CA ARG A 178 -16.42 2.87 -13.97
C ARG A 178 -15.71 3.25 -15.26
N PRO A 179 -15.37 2.30 -16.16
CA PRO A 179 -14.67 2.58 -17.43
C PRO A 179 -15.39 3.63 -18.31
N ASN A 180 -16.72 3.69 -18.27
CA ASN A 180 -17.47 4.72 -18.98
C ASN A 180 -17.27 6.13 -18.42
N SER A 181 -17.00 6.26 -17.11
CA SER A 181 -16.59 7.55 -16.53
C SER A 181 -15.21 7.96 -17.01
N LEU A 182 -14.27 7.01 -17.07
CA LEU A 182 -12.95 7.21 -17.65
C LEU A 182 -13.03 7.64 -19.11
N ARG A 183 -13.75 6.92 -19.98
CA ARG A 183 -13.91 7.26 -21.40
C ARG A 183 -14.42 8.67 -21.61
N ARG A 184 -15.41 9.11 -20.83
CA ARG A 184 -15.91 10.50 -20.91
C ARG A 184 -14.83 11.52 -20.56
N GLY A 185 -14.05 11.26 -19.50
CA GLY A 185 -12.95 12.13 -19.10
C GLY A 185 -11.85 12.22 -20.17
N LEU A 186 -11.42 11.10 -20.70
CA LEU A 186 -10.37 11.01 -21.73
C LEU A 186 -10.81 11.71 -23.02
N ARG A 187 -12.08 11.53 -23.45
CA ARG A 187 -12.64 12.22 -24.61
C ARG A 187 -12.63 13.73 -24.41
N ALA A 188 -13.17 14.22 -23.28
CA ALA A 188 -13.21 15.64 -22.98
C ALA A 188 -11.80 16.27 -22.89
N TRP A 189 -10.79 15.48 -22.49
CA TRP A 189 -9.40 15.94 -22.54
C TRP A 189 -8.89 16.07 -23.98
N ARG A 190 -9.11 15.05 -24.82
CA ARG A 190 -8.64 15.04 -26.22
C ARG A 190 -9.30 16.10 -27.10
N GLU A 191 -10.46 16.62 -26.69
CA GLU A 191 -11.16 17.73 -27.39
C GLU A 191 -10.54 19.10 -27.08
N GLN A 192 -9.60 19.21 -26.13
CA GLN A 192 -8.90 20.45 -25.82
C GLN A 192 -7.82 20.74 -26.86
N PRO A 193 -7.60 22.02 -27.27
CA PRO A 193 -6.64 22.35 -28.32
C PRO A 193 -5.21 21.95 -28.01
N ASP A 194 -4.80 22.03 -26.74
CA ASP A 194 -3.41 21.81 -26.30
C ASP A 194 -3.28 20.53 -25.45
N ALA A 195 -4.14 19.52 -25.70
CA ALA A 195 -4.13 18.27 -24.97
C ALA A 195 -2.82 17.48 -25.20
N GLY A 196 -2.01 17.36 -24.16
CA GLY A 196 -0.78 16.59 -24.14
C GLY A 196 -0.99 15.09 -23.90
N GLY A 197 -0.01 14.46 -23.25
CA GLY A 197 -0.01 13.04 -22.92
C GLY A 197 -1.08 12.67 -21.90
N LEU A 198 -1.44 11.37 -21.88
CA LEU A 198 -2.43 10.82 -20.97
C LEU A 198 -1.84 9.62 -20.23
N LEU A 199 -1.93 9.65 -18.90
CA LEU A 199 -1.65 8.53 -18.03
C LEU A 199 -2.92 8.15 -17.25
N VAL A 200 -3.34 6.91 -17.33
CA VAL A 200 -4.41 6.35 -16.49
C VAL A 200 -3.75 5.52 -15.40
N ALA A 201 -4.11 5.74 -14.14
CA ALA A 201 -3.57 5.00 -13.01
C ALA A 201 -4.70 4.40 -12.16
N VAL A 202 -4.59 3.10 -11.88
CA VAL A 202 -5.55 2.34 -11.10
C VAL A 202 -4.85 1.34 -10.19
N ASP A 203 -5.48 1.00 -9.06
CA ASP A 203 -5.05 -0.13 -8.26
C ASP A 203 -5.61 -1.42 -8.90
N GLY A 204 -4.78 -2.46 -8.98
CA GLY A 204 -5.22 -3.76 -9.46
C GLY A 204 -6.20 -4.45 -8.52
N VAL A 205 -5.90 -4.35 -7.21
CA VAL A 205 -6.80 -4.66 -6.09
C VAL A 205 -6.83 -3.44 -5.17
N TYR A 206 -8.02 -2.92 -4.88
CA TYR A 206 -8.19 -1.75 -4.03
C TYR A 206 -8.04 -2.08 -2.56
N SER A 207 -7.27 -1.26 -1.86
CA SER A 207 -6.79 -1.56 -0.51
C SER A 207 -7.88 -1.65 0.56
N MET A 208 -8.96 -0.89 0.40
CA MET A 208 -10.05 -0.81 1.38
C MET A 208 -11.24 -1.67 0.97
N GLU A 209 -11.63 -1.62 -0.29
CA GLU A 209 -12.78 -2.33 -0.87
C GLU A 209 -12.47 -3.80 -1.15
N GLY A 210 -11.21 -4.14 -1.38
CA GLY A 210 -10.77 -5.49 -1.71
C GLY A 210 -11.29 -6.00 -3.07
N ASP A 211 -11.87 -5.14 -3.89
CA ASP A 211 -12.33 -5.46 -5.23
C ASP A 211 -11.22 -5.25 -6.28
N LEU A 212 -11.45 -5.76 -7.48
CA LEU A 212 -10.52 -5.68 -8.59
C LEU A 212 -10.95 -4.62 -9.60
N ALA A 213 -9.98 -3.94 -10.19
CA ALA A 213 -10.23 -3.06 -11.33
C ALA A 213 -10.71 -3.87 -12.54
N PRO A 214 -11.67 -3.35 -13.33
CA PRO A 214 -12.07 -3.93 -14.61
C PRO A 214 -11.03 -3.62 -15.70
N LEU A 215 -9.82 -4.21 -15.55
CA LEU A 215 -8.62 -3.84 -16.29
C LEU A 215 -8.75 -4.01 -17.80
N ALA A 216 -9.47 -5.02 -18.29
CA ALA A 216 -9.70 -5.20 -19.72
C ALA A 216 -10.45 -3.99 -20.33
N ASP A 217 -11.50 -3.51 -19.66
CA ASP A 217 -12.28 -2.36 -20.12
C ASP A 217 -11.51 -1.04 -19.99
N ILE A 218 -10.68 -0.91 -18.94
CA ILE A 218 -9.80 0.25 -18.71
C ILE A 218 -8.71 0.28 -19.79
N ALA A 219 -8.05 -0.85 -20.06
CA ALA A 219 -7.04 -0.95 -21.13
C ALA A 219 -7.62 -0.64 -22.51
N ALA A 220 -8.85 -1.09 -22.79
CA ALA A 220 -9.56 -0.75 -24.03
C ALA A 220 -9.82 0.77 -24.12
N ALA A 221 -10.22 1.41 -23.01
CA ALA A 221 -10.37 2.87 -22.97
C ALA A 221 -9.03 3.60 -23.18
N CYS A 222 -7.96 3.13 -22.56
CA CYS A 222 -6.61 3.69 -22.77
C CYS A 222 -6.20 3.60 -24.24
N SER A 223 -6.40 2.46 -24.88
CA SER A 223 -6.09 2.25 -26.30
C SER A 223 -6.91 3.17 -27.21
N GLU A 224 -8.22 3.33 -26.94
CA GLU A 224 -9.14 4.20 -27.71
C GLU A 224 -8.65 5.67 -27.75
N PHE A 225 -8.10 6.17 -26.64
CA PHE A 225 -7.68 7.56 -26.53
C PHE A 225 -6.17 7.78 -26.55
N GLY A 226 -5.37 6.76 -26.79
CA GLY A 226 -3.89 6.85 -26.80
C GLY A 226 -3.31 7.21 -25.43
N ALA A 227 -3.92 6.72 -24.35
CA ALA A 227 -3.45 6.88 -22.99
C ALA A 227 -2.52 5.72 -22.59
N ARG A 228 -1.53 5.99 -21.73
CA ARG A 228 -0.72 4.97 -21.06
C ARG A 228 -1.41 4.47 -19.81
N LEU A 229 -1.23 3.20 -19.49
CA LEU A 229 -1.83 2.55 -18.33
C LEU A 229 -0.79 2.16 -17.30
N LEU A 230 -0.94 2.68 -16.08
CA LEU A 230 -0.23 2.26 -14.86
C LEU A 230 -1.19 1.42 -14.02
N VAL A 231 -0.76 0.22 -13.65
CA VAL A 231 -1.47 -0.63 -12.68
C VAL A 231 -0.64 -0.75 -11.41
N ASP A 232 -1.21 -0.34 -10.28
CA ASP A 232 -0.65 -0.55 -8.95
C ASP A 232 -1.06 -1.94 -8.45
N GLU A 233 -0.11 -2.87 -8.46
CA GLU A 233 -0.30 -4.27 -8.06
C GLU A 233 0.04 -4.52 -6.58
N ALA A 234 0.15 -3.48 -5.77
CA ALA A 234 0.60 -3.60 -4.37
C ALA A 234 -0.22 -4.60 -3.54
N HIS A 235 -1.51 -4.75 -3.80
CA HIS A 235 -2.41 -5.70 -3.13
C HIS A 235 -2.71 -6.96 -3.95
N ALA A 236 -2.28 -7.02 -5.21
CA ALA A 236 -2.50 -8.16 -6.09
C ALA A 236 -1.25 -9.06 -6.21
N LEU A 237 -0.05 -8.46 -6.22
CA LEU A 237 1.21 -9.21 -6.38
C LEU A 237 1.36 -10.29 -5.30
N GLY A 238 1.64 -11.52 -5.73
CA GLY A 238 1.72 -12.70 -4.89
C GLY A 238 0.36 -13.37 -4.61
N VAL A 239 -0.78 -12.71 -4.90
CA VAL A 239 -2.13 -13.20 -4.57
C VAL A 239 -2.96 -13.47 -5.81
N VAL A 240 -2.96 -12.56 -6.78
CA VAL A 240 -3.82 -12.58 -7.97
C VAL A 240 -2.99 -12.91 -9.21
N GLY A 241 -3.60 -13.60 -10.14
CA GLY A 241 -3.01 -13.93 -11.43
C GLY A 241 -2.15 -15.21 -11.43
N PRO A 242 -1.71 -15.65 -12.62
CA PRO A 242 -0.81 -16.79 -12.74
C PRO A 242 0.46 -16.57 -11.93
N ASP A 243 0.84 -17.54 -11.10
CA ASP A 243 2.01 -17.46 -10.20
C ASP A 243 2.03 -16.21 -9.30
N GLY A 244 0.85 -15.63 -9.02
CA GLY A 244 0.75 -14.39 -8.26
C GLY A 244 1.31 -13.15 -8.98
N SER A 245 1.40 -13.15 -10.30
CA SER A 245 2.02 -12.08 -11.09
C SER A 245 1.18 -10.79 -11.23
N GLY A 246 0.04 -10.73 -10.57
CA GLY A 246 -0.79 -9.52 -10.50
C GLY A 246 -2.10 -9.60 -11.30
N SER A 247 -2.93 -8.60 -11.06
CA SER A 247 -4.26 -8.48 -11.65
C SER A 247 -4.26 -8.19 -13.14
N ALA A 248 -3.23 -7.52 -13.66
CA ALA A 248 -3.06 -7.28 -15.09
C ALA A 248 -2.89 -8.59 -15.87
N ARG A 249 -2.05 -9.49 -15.34
CA ARG A 249 -1.86 -10.83 -15.92
C ARG A 249 -3.11 -11.70 -15.78
N GLU A 250 -3.83 -11.59 -14.68
CA GLU A 250 -5.15 -12.24 -14.48
C GLU A 250 -6.17 -11.77 -15.52
N ALA A 251 -6.19 -10.47 -15.83
CA ALA A 251 -7.08 -9.90 -16.84
C ALA A 251 -6.62 -10.14 -18.29
N GLY A 252 -5.48 -10.80 -18.50
CA GLY A 252 -4.92 -11.07 -19.82
C GLY A 252 -4.45 -9.81 -20.56
N ILE A 253 -4.12 -8.74 -19.84
CA ILE A 253 -3.60 -7.51 -20.43
C ILE A 253 -2.12 -7.30 -20.09
N ARG A 254 -1.45 -6.49 -20.91
CA ARG A 254 -0.11 -5.98 -20.66
C ARG A 254 -0.18 -4.46 -20.49
N PRO A 255 -0.13 -3.94 -19.25
CA PRO A 255 -0.11 -2.50 -19.04
C PRO A 255 1.23 -1.90 -19.49
N ASP A 256 1.28 -0.58 -19.67
CA ASP A 256 2.54 0.11 -19.98
C ASP A 256 3.48 0.11 -18.77
N LEU A 257 2.91 0.25 -17.58
CA LEU A 257 3.63 0.35 -16.32
C LEU A 257 2.96 -0.47 -15.23
N VAL A 258 3.77 -1.10 -14.40
CA VAL A 258 3.35 -1.78 -13.17
C VAL A 258 4.10 -1.17 -11.98
N MET A 259 3.38 -0.86 -10.93
CA MET A 259 3.96 -0.62 -9.61
C MET A 259 3.70 -1.82 -8.71
N GLY A 260 4.66 -2.15 -7.86
CA GLY A 260 4.48 -3.13 -6.79
C GLY A 260 5.23 -2.71 -5.52
N THR A 261 4.85 -3.33 -4.40
CA THR A 261 5.48 -3.05 -3.10
C THR A 261 6.04 -4.31 -2.47
N PHE A 262 7.09 -4.13 -1.66
CA PHE A 262 7.67 -5.24 -0.86
C PHE A 262 7.00 -5.37 0.51
N SER A 263 6.22 -4.35 0.94
CA SER A 263 5.70 -4.25 2.31
C SER A 263 4.45 -5.10 2.59
N LYS A 264 4.11 -6.00 1.67
CA LYS A 264 2.95 -6.90 1.77
C LYS A 264 3.36 -8.35 1.49
N SER A 265 3.00 -8.91 0.35
CA SER A 265 3.34 -10.31 -0.03
C SER A 265 4.84 -10.60 -0.01
N LEU A 266 5.69 -9.62 -0.31
CA LEU A 266 7.15 -9.79 -0.32
C LEU A 266 7.83 -9.55 1.05
N ALA A 267 7.05 -9.43 2.12
CA ALA A 267 7.51 -9.52 3.51
C ALA A 267 8.69 -8.61 3.88
N SER A 268 8.82 -7.44 3.23
CA SER A 268 9.96 -6.53 3.39
C SER A 268 9.53 -5.06 3.35
N CYS A 269 10.44 -4.14 3.11
CA CYS A 269 10.16 -2.73 2.87
C CYS A 269 10.79 -2.30 1.55
N GLY A 270 10.01 -1.62 0.72
CA GLY A 270 10.43 -1.15 -0.59
C GLY A 270 9.28 -1.16 -1.59
N GLY A 271 9.61 -0.88 -2.85
CA GLY A 271 8.70 -0.96 -3.97
C GLY A 271 9.47 -0.94 -5.28
N PHE A 272 8.74 -1.06 -6.38
CA PHE A 272 9.34 -1.00 -7.71
C PHE A 272 8.36 -0.43 -8.73
N ILE A 273 8.92 0.09 -9.81
CA ILE A 273 8.22 0.35 -11.07
C ILE A 273 8.79 -0.60 -12.11
N ALA A 274 7.93 -1.26 -12.86
CA ALA A 274 8.32 -2.02 -14.06
C ALA A 274 7.67 -1.41 -15.31
N GLY A 275 8.37 -1.49 -16.44
CA GLY A 275 7.91 -0.91 -17.69
C GLY A 275 8.90 -1.07 -18.84
N PRO A 276 8.70 -0.32 -19.95
CA PRO A 276 9.64 -0.26 -21.03
C PRO A 276 11.02 0.25 -20.58
N ARG A 277 12.10 -0.35 -21.06
CA ARG A 277 13.45 0.03 -20.68
C ARG A 277 13.75 1.52 -20.83
N PRO A 278 13.36 2.21 -21.92
CA PRO A 278 13.59 3.65 -22.03
C PRO A 278 12.93 4.47 -20.92
N VAL A 279 11.74 4.07 -20.44
CA VAL A 279 11.06 4.74 -19.32
C VAL A 279 11.81 4.49 -18.01
N ILE A 280 12.25 3.26 -17.77
CA ILE A 280 13.05 2.92 -16.59
C ILE A 280 14.38 3.68 -16.60
N ASP A 281 15.04 3.81 -17.72
CA ASP A 281 16.31 4.57 -17.84
C ASP A 281 16.09 6.06 -17.64
N PHE A 282 14.97 6.61 -18.13
CA PHE A 282 14.57 8.00 -17.87
C PHE A 282 14.36 8.26 -16.38
N LEU A 283 13.65 7.36 -15.66
CA LEU A 283 13.44 7.49 -14.22
C LEU A 283 14.75 7.47 -13.42
N LYS A 284 15.76 6.71 -13.85
CA LYS A 284 17.07 6.67 -13.19
C LYS A 284 17.78 8.01 -13.14
N VAL A 285 17.46 8.93 -14.05
CA VAL A 285 18.16 10.24 -14.16
C VAL A 285 17.25 11.44 -13.84
N THR A 286 15.93 11.25 -13.75
CA THR A 286 14.98 12.34 -13.50
C THR A 286 14.19 12.20 -12.20
N CYS A 287 14.02 10.96 -11.70
CA CYS A 287 13.12 10.68 -10.58
C CYS A 287 13.69 11.18 -9.24
N ARG A 288 13.29 12.38 -8.82
CA ARG A 288 13.76 13.01 -7.58
C ARG A 288 13.56 12.15 -6.32
N PRO A 289 12.40 11.47 -6.10
CA PRO A 289 12.21 10.54 -4.96
C PRO A 289 13.17 9.35 -4.94
N LEU A 290 13.80 9.01 -6.07
CA LEU A 290 14.87 8.00 -6.17
C LEU A 290 16.26 8.62 -5.96
N LEU A 291 16.52 9.75 -6.62
CA LEU A 291 17.86 10.36 -6.69
C LEU A 291 18.28 10.98 -5.36
N PHE A 292 17.35 11.58 -4.63
CA PHE A 292 17.60 12.35 -3.40
C PHE A 292 17.17 11.61 -2.13
N THR A 293 17.00 10.29 -2.21
CA THR A 293 16.70 9.40 -1.09
C THR A 293 17.82 8.39 -0.90
N ALA A 294 18.12 8.05 0.36
CA ALA A 294 19.03 6.95 0.66
C ALA A 294 18.49 5.64 0.07
N SER A 295 19.37 4.78 -0.38
CA SER A 295 19.02 3.47 -0.93
C SER A 295 18.39 2.55 0.12
N GLY A 296 17.60 1.58 -0.32
CA GLY A 296 17.05 0.51 0.51
C GLY A 296 18.18 -0.27 1.21
N VAL A 297 17.91 -0.70 2.44
CA VAL A 297 18.89 -1.46 3.23
C VAL A 297 19.09 -2.87 2.68
N PRO A 298 20.33 -3.44 2.74
CA PRO A 298 20.63 -4.76 2.19
C PRO A 298 19.71 -5.88 2.65
N ALA A 299 19.35 -5.87 3.94
CA ALA A 299 18.42 -6.85 4.52
C ALA A 299 17.06 -6.86 3.82
N SER A 300 16.47 -5.67 3.58
CA SER A 300 15.18 -5.54 2.90
C SER A 300 15.23 -6.03 1.45
N LEU A 301 16.30 -5.72 0.75
CA LEU A 301 16.48 -6.15 -0.65
C LEU A 301 16.61 -7.67 -0.77
N ALA A 302 17.42 -8.28 0.09
CA ALA A 302 17.61 -9.73 0.09
C ALA A 302 16.36 -10.48 0.53
N ALA A 303 15.65 -9.96 1.55
CA ALA A 303 14.37 -10.51 1.98
C ALA A 303 13.33 -10.46 0.83
N ALA A 304 13.21 -9.32 0.15
CA ALA A 304 12.28 -9.19 -0.98
C ALA A 304 12.63 -10.10 -2.15
N LEU A 305 13.92 -10.28 -2.46
CA LEU A 305 14.40 -11.17 -3.51
C LEU A 305 14.07 -12.64 -3.18
N GLU A 306 14.34 -13.08 -1.97
CA GLU A 306 13.99 -14.45 -1.56
C GLU A 306 12.48 -14.64 -1.51
N ALA A 307 11.74 -13.67 -0.96
CA ALA A 307 10.28 -13.73 -0.91
C ALA A 307 9.64 -13.77 -2.31
N SER A 308 10.18 -13.07 -3.31
CA SER A 308 9.67 -13.13 -4.69
C SER A 308 9.84 -14.52 -5.30
N ARG A 309 10.98 -15.16 -5.07
CA ARG A 309 11.25 -16.55 -5.52
C ARG A 309 10.29 -17.56 -4.87
N LEU A 310 10.09 -17.43 -3.57
CA LEU A 310 9.17 -18.29 -2.83
C LEU A 310 7.72 -18.08 -3.27
N ALA A 311 7.29 -16.83 -3.47
CA ALA A 311 5.96 -16.51 -3.96
C ALA A 311 5.66 -17.17 -5.31
N ARG A 312 6.65 -17.20 -6.21
CA ARG A 312 6.52 -17.80 -7.55
C ARG A 312 6.59 -19.33 -7.53
N SER A 313 7.38 -19.92 -6.64
CA SER A 313 7.63 -21.37 -6.60
C SER A 313 6.65 -22.15 -5.71
N GLU A 314 5.99 -21.48 -4.75
CA GLU A 314 5.12 -22.11 -3.76
C GLU A 314 3.65 -21.70 -3.98
N SER A 315 3.01 -22.23 -5.06
CA SER A 315 1.61 -21.92 -5.44
C SER A 315 0.60 -22.16 -4.31
N TRP A 316 0.92 -23.11 -3.39
CA TRP A 316 0.06 -23.37 -2.24
C TRP A 316 -0.22 -22.13 -1.39
N ARG A 317 0.70 -21.14 -1.35
CA ARG A 317 0.47 -19.90 -0.59
C ARG A 317 -0.63 -19.05 -1.21
N GLN A 318 -0.62 -18.91 -2.52
CA GLN A 318 -1.67 -18.22 -3.26
C GLN A 318 -3.03 -18.93 -3.08
N GLU A 319 -3.03 -20.25 -3.21
CA GLU A 319 -4.24 -21.06 -3.04
C GLU A 319 -4.80 -20.94 -1.61
N ALA A 320 -3.94 -21.06 -0.59
CA ALA A 320 -4.33 -21.00 0.81
C ALA A 320 -4.90 -19.62 1.20
N VAL A 321 -4.27 -18.51 0.76
CA VAL A 321 -4.77 -17.18 1.09
C VAL A 321 -6.13 -16.91 0.46
N VAL A 322 -6.34 -17.33 -0.80
CA VAL A 322 -7.61 -17.18 -1.50
C VAL A 322 -8.70 -18.06 -0.86
N ALA A 323 -8.38 -19.30 -0.51
CA ALA A 323 -9.32 -20.22 0.16
C ALA A 323 -9.75 -19.66 1.55
N SER A 324 -8.79 -19.19 2.34
CA SER A 324 -9.04 -18.58 3.65
C SER A 324 -9.90 -17.31 3.55
N ALA A 325 -9.64 -16.45 2.55
CA ALA A 325 -10.44 -15.23 2.31
C ALA A 325 -11.89 -15.57 1.94
N ARG A 326 -12.08 -16.55 1.06
CA ARG A 326 -13.43 -17.03 0.68
C ARG A 326 -14.19 -17.63 1.87
N ARG A 327 -13.52 -18.44 2.72
CA ARG A 327 -14.10 -19.02 3.94
C ARG A 327 -14.51 -17.90 4.90
N LEU A 328 -13.65 -16.96 5.19
CA LEU A 328 -13.92 -15.81 6.08
C LEU A 328 -15.11 -15.00 5.54
N ARG A 329 -15.09 -14.62 4.28
CA ARG A 329 -16.15 -13.80 3.63
C ARG A 329 -17.50 -14.49 3.70
N ARG A 330 -17.56 -15.79 3.38
CA ARG A 330 -18.79 -16.57 3.45
C ARG A 330 -19.32 -16.63 4.87
N GLY A 331 -18.49 -16.98 5.87
CA GLY A 331 -18.90 -17.06 7.27
C GLY A 331 -19.38 -15.73 7.82
N LEU A 332 -18.71 -14.62 7.49
CA LEU A 332 -19.15 -13.27 7.88
C LEU A 332 -20.54 -12.93 7.30
N ARG A 333 -20.80 -13.28 6.03
CA ARG A 333 -22.13 -13.08 5.41
C ARG A 333 -23.21 -13.95 6.06
N GLU A 334 -22.89 -15.20 6.39
CA GLU A 334 -23.80 -16.10 7.13
C GLU A 334 -24.13 -15.56 8.52
N LEU A 335 -23.19 -14.88 9.18
CA LEU A 335 -23.40 -14.15 10.42
C LEU A 335 -24.13 -12.80 10.24
N GLY A 336 -24.48 -12.42 9.01
CA GLY A 336 -25.22 -11.20 8.67
C GLY A 336 -24.37 -9.94 8.65
N TYR A 337 -23.05 -10.04 8.50
CA TYR A 337 -22.16 -8.89 8.24
C TYR A 337 -22.16 -8.53 6.75
N ASP A 338 -22.05 -7.22 6.45
CA ASP A 338 -21.83 -6.71 5.08
C ASP A 338 -20.35 -6.89 4.70
N ALA A 339 -20.00 -8.12 4.31
CA ALA A 339 -18.64 -8.51 3.94
C ALA A 339 -18.46 -8.42 2.43
N GLY A 340 -17.58 -7.49 2.00
CA GLY A 340 -17.27 -7.18 0.60
C GLY A 340 -16.05 -7.91 0.07
N GLY A 341 -15.45 -7.32 -0.98
CA GLY A 341 -14.25 -7.80 -1.66
C GLY A 341 -14.50 -8.85 -2.75
N ASP A 342 -13.51 -9.04 -3.62
CA ASP A 342 -13.51 -10.07 -4.68
C ASP A 342 -13.02 -11.41 -4.12
N ASP A 343 -13.51 -12.51 -4.70
CA ASP A 343 -13.13 -13.88 -4.29
C ASP A 343 -11.66 -14.24 -4.58
N ARG A 344 -10.96 -13.46 -5.38
CA ARG A 344 -9.54 -13.59 -5.68
C ARG A 344 -8.65 -12.73 -4.76
N SER A 345 -9.24 -11.87 -3.92
CA SER A 345 -8.53 -10.95 -3.03
C SER A 345 -8.33 -11.55 -1.65
N ALA A 346 -7.18 -11.27 -1.03
CA ALA A 346 -6.91 -11.57 0.37
C ALA A 346 -7.66 -10.66 1.35
N ILE A 347 -8.28 -9.58 0.85
CA ILE A 347 -8.93 -8.53 1.64
C ILE A 347 -10.43 -8.83 1.72
N VAL A 348 -10.96 -8.79 2.94
CA VAL A 348 -12.39 -9.01 3.22
C VAL A 348 -12.88 -7.84 4.08
N PRO A 349 -13.28 -6.71 3.47
CA PRO A 349 -13.82 -5.58 4.23
C PRO A 349 -15.18 -5.93 4.83
N VAL A 350 -15.43 -5.45 6.04
CA VAL A 350 -16.72 -5.54 6.74
C VAL A 350 -17.24 -4.12 6.90
N VAL A 351 -18.26 -3.74 6.12
CA VAL A 351 -18.81 -2.39 6.13
C VAL A 351 -19.65 -2.19 7.39
N VAL A 352 -19.33 -1.15 8.17
CA VAL A 352 -20.06 -0.78 9.39
C VAL A 352 -20.86 0.50 9.18
N GLY A 353 -20.32 1.45 8.42
CA GLY A 353 -21.00 2.67 8.00
C GLY A 353 -20.83 3.87 8.93
N ASP A 354 -20.56 3.65 10.21
CA ASP A 354 -20.39 4.70 11.24
C ASP A 354 -19.05 4.52 11.98
N ASP A 355 -18.31 5.61 12.17
CA ASP A 355 -16.95 5.59 12.75
C ASP A 355 -16.93 5.08 14.20
N TRP A 356 -17.90 5.52 15.03
CA TRP A 356 -17.99 5.11 16.44
C TRP A 356 -18.40 3.65 16.58
N LYS A 357 -19.35 3.21 15.77
CA LYS A 357 -19.74 1.79 15.72
C LYS A 357 -18.56 0.92 15.25
N ALA A 358 -17.78 1.37 14.27
CA ALA A 358 -16.60 0.65 13.83
C ALA A 358 -15.55 0.51 14.94
N GLY A 359 -15.30 1.58 15.71
CA GLY A 359 -14.43 1.56 16.89
C GLY A 359 -14.95 0.63 17.99
N THR A 360 -16.27 0.65 18.25
CA THR A 360 -16.92 -0.23 19.24
C THR A 360 -16.83 -1.71 18.83
N LEU A 361 -17.14 -2.02 17.58
CA LEU A 361 -17.03 -3.38 17.06
C LEU A 361 -15.58 -3.87 17.03
N TRP A 362 -14.62 -3.00 16.64
CA TRP A 362 -13.21 -3.30 16.72
C TRP A 362 -12.79 -3.69 18.15
N ARG A 363 -13.21 -2.93 19.16
CA ARG A 363 -12.90 -3.21 20.58
C ARG A 363 -13.52 -4.52 21.02
N ALA A 364 -14.81 -4.75 20.70
CA ALA A 364 -15.49 -6.00 21.02
C ALA A 364 -14.80 -7.22 20.41
N LEU A 365 -14.39 -7.15 19.14
CA LEU A 365 -13.61 -8.22 18.48
C LEU A 365 -12.28 -8.47 19.15
N LEU A 366 -11.60 -7.41 19.56
CA LEU A 366 -10.32 -7.52 20.26
C LEU A 366 -10.46 -8.26 21.60
N GLU A 367 -11.55 -8.03 22.32
CA GLU A 367 -11.88 -8.74 23.56
C GLU A 367 -12.17 -10.23 23.32
N GLN A 368 -12.63 -10.58 22.12
CA GLN A 368 -12.82 -11.95 21.66
C GLN A 368 -11.55 -12.55 21.01
N GLY A 369 -10.40 -11.86 21.08
CA GLY A 369 -9.14 -12.37 20.53
C GLY A 369 -9.03 -12.25 19.01
N VAL A 370 -9.71 -11.28 18.37
CA VAL A 370 -9.63 -11.00 16.94
C VAL A 370 -9.13 -9.59 16.71
N TYR A 371 -8.00 -9.44 16.02
CA TYR A 371 -7.45 -8.15 15.62
C TYR A 371 -7.83 -7.82 14.18
N THR A 372 -8.43 -6.66 13.94
CA THR A 372 -8.73 -6.12 12.62
C THR A 372 -8.22 -4.69 12.51
N ASN A 373 -8.07 -4.17 11.29
CA ASN A 373 -7.87 -2.73 11.10
C ASN A 373 -9.23 -2.03 11.03
N CYS A 374 -9.35 -0.89 11.70
CA CYS A 374 -10.51 -0.02 11.58
C CYS A 374 -10.17 1.11 10.61
N ALA A 375 -10.92 1.23 9.53
CA ALA A 375 -10.79 2.32 8.56
C ALA A 375 -11.99 3.27 8.70
N VAL A 376 -11.68 4.55 8.89
CA VAL A 376 -12.65 5.63 9.10
C VAL A 376 -12.32 6.82 8.18
N ALA A 377 -13.20 7.82 8.13
CA ALA A 377 -12.94 9.04 7.38
C ALA A 377 -11.59 9.68 7.82
N PRO A 378 -10.80 10.26 6.91
CA PRO A 378 -11.05 10.43 5.47
C PRO A 378 -10.55 9.27 4.59
N ALA A 379 -10.04 8.18 5.17
CA ALA A 379 -9.48 7.05 4.42
C ALA A 379 -10.55 6.31 3.60
N VAL A 380 -11.78 6.29 4.09
CA VAL A 380 -12.93 5.65 3.45
C VAL A 380 -14.18 6.55 3.57
N SER A 381 -15.12 6.40 2.63
CA SER A 381 -16.39 7.14 2.65
C SER A 381 -17.40 6.57 3.66
N LYS A 382 -17.26 5.31 4.01
CA LYS A 382 -18.06 4.59 5.03
C LYS A 382 -17.10 3.80 5.89
N ALA A 383 -17.22 3.95 7.20
CA ALA A 383 -16.38 3.20 8.14
C ALA A 383 -16.50 1.70 7.93
N LEU A 384 -15.39 1.01 7.99
CA LEU A 384 -15.31 -0.43 7.83
C LEU A 384 -14.21 -1.04 8.71
N LEU A 385 -14.37 -2.31 9.06
CA LEU A 385 -13.28 -3.13 9.54
C LEU A 385 -12.61 -3.80 8.33
N ARG A 386 -11.37 -3.41 8.09
CA ARG A 386 -10.60 -3.99 7.01
C ARG A 386 -9.91 -5.24 7.52
N THR A 387 -10.44 -6.39 7.17
CA THR A 387 -9.81 -7.68 7.44
C THR A 387 -9.02 -8.17 6.24
N SER A 388 -7.96 -8.91 6.50
CA SER A 388 -7.17 -9.62 5.50
C SER A 388 -6.60 -10.88 6.08
N VAL A 389 -6.39 -11.87 5.22
CA VAL A 389 -5.87 -13.18 5.62
C VAL A 389 -4.46 -13.42 5.09
N MET A 390 -3.77 -14.35 5.73
CA MET A 390 -2.44 -14.84 5.33
C MET A 390 -2.54 -16.29 4.87
N ALA A 391 -1.65 -16.72 4.00
CA ALA A 391 -1.51 -18.11 3.58
C ALA A 391 -1.22 -19.07 4.75
N THR A 392 -0.69 -18.55 5.83
CA THR A 392 -0.35 -19.29 7.05
C THR A 392 -1.48 -19.34 8.09
N HIS A 393 -2.63 -18.70 7.84
CA HIS A 393 -3.82 -18.95 8.65
C HIS A 393 -4.29 -20.38 8.46
N THR A 394 -4.51 -21.09 9.57
CA THR A 394 -5.16 -22.39 9.58
C THR A 394 -6.67 -22.24 9.50
N GLU A 395 -7.38 -23.33 9.18
CA GLU A 395 -8.86 -23.34 9.24
C GLU A 395 -9.36 -22.95 10.64
N ARG A 396 -8.67 -23.42 11.69
CA ARG A 396 -8.98 -23.08 13.07
C ARG A 396 -8.85 -21.58 13.35
N ASP A 397 -7.85 -20.90 12.77
CA ASP A 397 -7.70 -19.45 12.93
C ASP A 397 -8.90 -18.70 12.33
N ILE A 398 -9.39 -19.16 11.17
CA ILE A 398 -10.58 -18.57 10.53
C ILE A 398 -11.85 -18.87 11.35
N ASP A 399 -11.98 -20.09 11.90
CA ASP A 399 -13.12 -20.46 12.74
C ASP A 399 -13.13 -19.69 14.07
N ASP A 400 -11.97 -19.54 14.72
CA ASP A 400 -11.81 -18.73 15.93
C ASP A 400 -12.18 -17.24 15.64
N ALA A 401 -11.79 -16.73 14.48
CA ALA A 401 -12.16 -15.38 14.06
C ALA A 401 -13.67 -15.23 13.84
N LEU A 402 -14.32 -16.19 13.15
CA LEU A 402 -15.76 -16.18 12.93
C LEU A 402 -16.55 -16.27 14.26
N ALA A 403 -16.11 -17.13 15.19
CA ALA A 403 -16.68 -17.18 16.52
C ALA A 403 -16.56 -15.84 17.28
N GLY A 404 -15.41 -15.16 17.12
CA GLY A 404 -15.22 -13.81 17.66
C GLY A 404 -16.19 -12.78 17.07
N PHE A 405 -16.44 -12.83 15.75
CA PHE A 405 -17.44 -11.98 15.09
C PHE A 405 -18.87 -12.30 15.55
N GLU A 406 -19.21 -13.57 15.74
CA GLU A 406 -20.49 -13.99 16.28
C GLU A 406 -20.73 -13.45 17.70
N ALA A 407 -19.73 -13.61 18.58
CA ALA A 407 -19.78 -13.10 19.96
C ALA A 407 -19.86 -11.56 20.02
N ALA A 408 -19.23 -10.85 19.09
CA ALA A 408 -19.26 -9.39 19.01
C ALA A 408 -20.51 -8.84 18.29
N ALA A 409 -21.45 -9.66 17.86
CA ALA A 409 -22.60 -9.23 17.04
C ALA A 409 -23.48 -8.15 17.69
N SER A 410 -23.55 -8.07 19.02
CA SER A 410 -24.28 -7.03 19.76
C SER A 410 -23.65 -5.64 19.69
N ALA A 411 -22.41 -5.54 19.22
CA ALA A 411 -21.64 -4.29 19.08
C ALA A 411 -21.69 -3.67 17.66
N ARG A 412 -22.56 -4.17 16.77
CA ARG A 412 -22.71 -3.68 15.37
C ARG A 412 -23.27 -2.28 15.27
#